data_f6735052673a01912c500f449dd01bb8
#
_entry.id   f6735052673a01912c500f449dd01bb8
#
_cell.length_a   1.000
_cell.length_b   1.000
_cell.length_c   1.000
_cell.angle_alpha   90.00
_cell.angle_beta   90.00
_cell.angle_gamma   90.00
#
_symmetry.space_group_name_H-M   'P 1'
#
loop_
_entity.id
_entity.type
_entity.pdbx_description
1 polymer ?
#
loop_
_entity_poly.entity_id
_entity_poly.type
_entity_poly.pdbx_seq_one_letter_code
_entity_poly.pdbx_strand_id
1 'polypeptide(L)'
;MEKQRTLDEVGEFGLIDILTKNFNTTKSTIKGIGDDCAVLEYSADEYQLVTTDFLLEGIHFDLVYTPLKHIGYKAVVAGISDIYAMNGTPKQIMVSIAVSAKFSVN
;
A
#
# COMPACT_ATOMS: atom_id res chain seq x y z
N MET A 1 -3.64 -31.79 -14.37
CA MET A 1 -2.89 -31.19 -13.24
C MET A 1 -2.45 -29.79 -13.62
N GLU A 2 -2.85 -28.80 -12.86
CA GLU A 2 -2.43 -27.44 -13.13
C GLU A 2 -0.95 -27.26 -12.84
N LYS A 3 -0.26 -26.56 -13.75
CA LYS A 3 1.15 -26.25 -13.56
C LYS A 3 1.28 -25.20 -12.44
N GLN A 4 2.11 -25.49 -11.45
CA GLN A 4 2.43 -24.50 -10.41
C GLN A 4 3.31 -23.41 -11.00
N ARG A 5 2.97 -22.17 -10.72
CA ARG A 5 3.72 -21.00 -11.14
C ARG A 5 4.37 -20.34 -9.95
N THR A 6 5.60 -19.88 -10.12
CA THR A 6 6.31 -19.14 -9.09
C THR A 6 5.91 -17.66 -9.13
N LEU A 7 6.21 -16.94 -8.03
CA LEU A 7 5.98 -15.50 -7.98
C LEU A 7 6.75 -14.76 -9.07
N ASP A 8 7.97 -15.22 -9.37
CA ASP A 8 8.79 -14.59 -10.44
C ASP A 8 8.15 -14.72 -11.81
N GLU A 9 7.40 -15.80 -12.07
CA GLU A 9 6.74 -16.03 -13.35
C GLU A 9 5.54 -15.12 -13.56
N VAL A 10 4.80 -14.79 -12.49
CA VAL A 10 3.58 -13.98 -12.60
C VAL A 10 3.80 -12.51 -12.27
N GLY A 11 4.83 -12.18 -11.47
CA GLY A 11 5.11 -10.81 -11.03
C GLY A 11 4.09 -10.30 -10.01
N GLU A 12 4.30 -9.06 -9.55
CA GLU A 12 3.45 -8.43 -8.54
C GLU A 12 2.01 -8.26 -9.01
N PHE A 13 1.81 -7.64 -10.16
CA PHE A 13 0.45 -7.41 -10.67
C PHE A 13 -0.24 -8.70 -11.07
N GLY A 14 0.52 -9.67 -11.59
CA GLY A 14 -0.03 -11.00 -11.90
C GLY A 14 -0.52 -11.72 -10.66
N LEU A 15 0.22 -11.64 -9.56
CA LEU A 15 -0.20 -12.21 -8.29
C LEU A 15 -1.46 -11.54 -7.76
N ILE A 16 -1.51 -10.21 -7.82
CA ILE A 16 -2.68 -9.45 -7.39
C ILE A 16 -3.91 -9.88 -8.20
N ASP A 17 -3.79 -10.01 -9.50
CA ASP A 17 -4.88 -10.46 -10.36
C ASP A 17 -5.39 -11.85 -9.96
N ILE A 18 -4.48 -12.79 -9.71
CA ILE A 18 -4.84 -14.15 -9.28
C ILE A 18 -5.59 -14.13 -7.96
N LEU A 19 -5.08 -13.38 -6.98
CA LEU A 19 -5.66 -13.33 -5.64
C LEU A 19 -7.02 -12.64 -5.60
N THR A 20 -7.27 -11.70 -6.52
CA THR A 20 -8.44 -10.82 -6.45
C THR A 20 -9.46 -11.05 -7.56
N LYS A 21 -9.27 -12.06 -8.41
CA LYS A 21 -10.14 -12.30 -9.56
C LYS A 21 -11.62 -12.49 -9.20
N ASN A 22 -11.91 -12.93 -7.98
CA ASN A 22 -13.27 -13.15 -7.51
C ASN A 22 -13.78 -12.03 -6.59
N PHE A 23 -13.01 -10.96 -6.43
CA PHE A 23 -13.41 -9.84 -5.58
C PHE A 23 -14.43 -8.98 -6.32
N ASN A 24 -15.47 -8.58 -5.60
CA ASN A 24 -16.50 -7.70 -6.11
C ASN A 24 -16.32 -6.30 -5.55
N THR A 25 -16.71 -5.30 -6.34
CA THR A 25 -16.74 -3.91 -5.90
C THR A 25 -18.17 -3.48 -5.65
N THR A 26 -18.33 -2.38 -4.92
CA THR A 26 -19.64 -1.76 -4.68
C THR A 26 -19.88 -0.63 -5.66
N LYS A 27 -21.09 -0.07 -5.64
CA LYS A 27 -21.44 1.06 -6.53
C LYS A 27 -20.60 2.30 -6.27
N SER A 28 -20.08 2.47 -5.04
CA SER A 28 -19.23 3.61 -4.70
C SER A 28 -17.80 3.49 -5.21
N THR A 29 -17.39 2.32 -5.73
CA THR A 29 -16.05 2.11 -6.25
C THR A 29 -16.00 2.52 -7.71
N ILE A 30 -15.23 3.59 -7.99
CA ILE A 30 -14.99 4.06 -9.36
C ILE A 30 -13.87 3.25 -9.99
N LYS A 31 -12.78 3.04 -9.26
CA LYS A 31 -11.65 2.22 -9.68
C LYS A 31 -11.15 1.45 -8.46
N GLY A 32 -11.17 0.14 -8.55
CA GLY A 32 -10.70 -0.72 -7.48
C GLY A 32 -9.24 -1.10 -7.63
N ILE A 33 -8.99 -2.37 -7.88
CA ILE A 33 -7.65 -2.96 -7.94
C ILE A 33 -6.98 -2.64 -9.28
N GLY A 34 -5.67 -2.39 -9.26
CA GLY A 34 -4.86 -2.29 -10.48
C GLY A 34 -4.18 -0.96 -10.72
N ASP A 35 -4.22 -0.04 -9.75
CA ASP A 35 -3.51 1.23 -9.83
C ASP A 35 -2.92 1.59 -8.46
N ASP A 36 -2.28 2.76 -8.36
CA ASP A 36 -1.62 3.19 -7.12
C ASP A 36 -2.60 3.41 -5.97
N CYS A 37 -3.83 3.82 -6.29
CA CYS A 37 -4.89 4.00 -5.30
C CYS A 37 -6.19 3.42 -5.80
N ALA A 38 -7.06 3.04 -4.87
CA ALA A 38 -8.48 2.85 -5.17
C ALA A 38 -9.14 4.21 -5.28
N VAL A 39 -10.10 4.34 -6.19
CA VAL A 39 -10.88 5.56 -6.40
C VAL A 39 -12.31 5.29 -6.01
N LEU A 40 -12.81 6.02 -5.02
CA LEU A 40 -14.16 5.88 -4.51
C LEU A 40 -14.97 7.15 -4.78
N GLU A 41 -16.27 7.00 -4.91
CA GLU A 41 -17.17 8.13 -5.00
C GLU A 41 -17.30 8.79 -3.63
N TYR A 42 -17.10 10.11 -3.57
CA TYR A 42 -17.20 10.87 -2.32
C TYR A 42 -18.35 11.87 -2.37
N SER A 43 -18.45 12.64 -3.44
CA SER A 43 -19.52 13.60 -3.67
C SER A 43 -19.78 13.72 -5.17
N ALA A 44 -20.72 14.58 -5.57
CA ALA A 44 -21.02 14.80 -6.97
C ALA A 44 -19.81 15.28 -7.79
N ASP A 45 -18.91 16.02 -7.14
CA ASP A 45 -17.76 16.66 -7.80
C ASP A 45 -16.41 16.11 -7.38
N GLU A 46 -16.36 15.19 -6.39
CA GLU A 46 -15.10 14.74 -5.81
C GLU A 46 -15.05 13.23 -5.71
N TYR A 47 -13.83 12.69 -5.89
CA TYR A 47 -13.50 11.31 -5.61
C TYR A 47 -12.62 11.22 -4.37
N GLN A 48 -12.70 10.09 -3.70
CA GLN A 48 -11.79 9.76 -2.59
C GLN A 48 -10.77 8.74 -3.08
N LEU A 49 -9.50 9.03 -2.85
CA LEU A 49 -8.40 8.11 -3.13
C LEU A 49 -8.02 7.40 -1.85
N VAL A 50 -7.88 6.08 -1.94
CA VAL A 50 -7.50 5.24 -0.80
C VAL A 50 -6.37 4.33 -1.21
N THR A 51 -5.29 4.34 -0.42
CA THR A 51 -4.17 3.45 -0.61
C THR A 51 -3.68 2.94 0.73
N THR A 52 -2.91 1.88 0.72
CA THR A 52 -2.29 1.33 1.92
C THR A 52 -0.90 0.83 1.60
N ASP A 53 0.02 1.02 2.54
CA ASP A 53 1.38 0.52 2.47
C ASP A 53 1.73 -0.19 3.76
N PHE A 54 2.72 -1.07 3.69
CA PHE A 54 3.21 -1.83 4.82
C PHE A 54 4.72 -1.73 4.88
N LEU A 55 5.25 -1.32 6.03
CA LEU A 55 6.69 -1.24 6.25
C LEU A 55 7.15 -2.39 7.14
N LEU A 56 8.04 -3.20 6.61
CA LEU A 56 8.57 -4.37 7.30
C LEU A 56 10.05 -4.16 7.61
N GLU A 57 10.41 -4.29 8.89
CA GLU A 57 11.81 -4.25 9.30
C GLU A 57 12.61 -5.34 8.58
N GLY A 58 13.81 -4.99 8.14
CA GLY A 58 14.68 -5.88 7.38
C GLY A 58 14.43 -5.87 5.88
N ILE A 59 13.28 -5.39 5.43
CA ILE A 59 12.91 -5.28 4.01
C ILE A 59 12.87 -3.82 3.58
N HIS A 60 12.09 -3.00 4.26
CA HIS A 60 11.89 -1.59 3.91
C HIS A 60 12.80 -0.66 4.69
N PHE A 61 13.27 -1.09 5.85
CA PHE A 61 14.19 -0.32 6.69
C PHE A 61 14.97 -1.28 7.59
N ASP A 62 16.04 -0.78 8.21
CA ASP A 62 16.88 -1.53 9.14
C ASP A 62 17.14 -0.66 10.37
N LEU A 63 16.69 -1.12 11.53
CA LEU A 63 16.82 -0.38 12.79
C LEU A 63 18.26 -0.21 13.26
N VAL A 64 19.18 -1.06 12.78
CA VAL A 64 20.61 -0.92 13.10
C VAL A 64 21.19 0.33 12.44
N TYR A 65 20.74 0.66 11.24
CA TYR A 65 21.29 1.77 10.45
C TYR A 65 20.37 2.96 10.32
N THR A 66 19.06 2.78 10.51
CA THR A 66 18.05 3.82 10.26
C THR A 66 17.53 4.37 11.58
N PRO A 67 17.76 5.67 11.89
CA PRO A 67 17.17 6.28 13.07
C PRO A 67 15.63 6.25 13.04
N LEU A 68 15.01 6.14 14.22
CA LEU A 68 13.54 6.12 14.35
C LEU A 68 12.87 7.31 13.66
N LYS A 69 13.49 8.49 13.76
CA LYS A 69 12.97 9.70 13.12
C LYS A 69 12.84 9.51 11.61
N HIS A 70 13.83 8.89 10.98
CA HIS A 70 13.81 8.65 9.53
C HIS A 70 12.79 7.58 9.15
N ILE A 71 12.55 6.60 10.01
CA ILE A 71 11.53 5.58 9.78
C ILE A 71 10.14 6.22 9.78
N GLY A 72 9.87 7.11 10.73
CA GLY A 72 8.62 7.85 10.78
C GLY A 72 8.41 8.70 9.54
N TYR A 73 9.44 9.42 9.11
CA TYR A 73 9.39 10.22 7.89
C TYR A 73 9.10 9.34 6.67
N LYS A 74 9.82 8.22 6.55
CA LYS A 74 9.64 7.28 5.43
C LYS A 74 8.22 6.70 5.41
N ALA A 75 7.67 6.39 6.58
CA ALA A 75 6.31 5.86 6.67
C ALA A 75 5.29 6.84 6.11
N VAL A 76 5.42 8.12 6.45
CA VAL A 76 4.51 9.16 5.95
C VAL A 76 4.70 9.35 4.44
N VAL A 77 5.94 9.48 3.98
CA VAL A 77 6.24 9.70 2.55
C VAL A 77 5.74 8.53 1.71
N ALA A 78 5.95 7.29 2.16
CA ALA A 78 5.45 6.11 1.45
C ALA A 78 3.93 6.14 1.34
N GLY A 79 3.25 6.54 2.41
CA GLY A 79 1.78 6.60 2.41
C GLY A 79 1.23 7.67 1.48
N ILE A 80 1.87 8.84 1.40
CA ILE A 80 1.33 9.95 0.60
C ILE A 80 1.81 9.94 -0.86
N SER A 81 2.89 9.23 -1.18
CA SER A 81 3.42 9.21 -2.54
C SER A 81 2.41 8.65 -3.55
N ASP A 82 1.67 7.62 -3.18
CA ASP A 82 0.65 7.01 -4.03
C ASP A 82 -0.51 7.98 -4.29
N ILE A 83 -0.85 8.81 -3.30
CA ILE A 83 -1.89 9.83 -3.45
C ILE A 83 -1.43 10.91 -4.43
N TYR A 84 -0.19 11.37 -4.31
CA TYR A 84 0.39 12.33 -5.26
C TYR A 84 0.49 11.74 -6.67
N ALA A 85 0.82 10.44 -6.79
CA ALA A 85 0.88 9.77 -8.09
C ALA A 85 -0.46 9.80 -8.82
N MET A 86 -1.57 9.84 -8.09
CA MET A 86 -2.93 9.95 -8.62
C MET A 86 -3.43 11.40 -8.65
N ASN A 87 -2.54 12.37 -8.48
CA ASN A 87 -2.84 13.81 -8.48
C ASN A 87 -3.84 14.21 -7.40
N GLY A 88 -3.82 13.51 -6.26
CA GLY A 88 -4.70 13.80 -5.14
C GLY A 88 -4.06 14.68 -4.08
N THR A 89 -4.86 15.10 -3.11
CA THR A 89 -4.42 15.85 -1.94
C THR A 89 -4.53 14.95 -0.70
N PRO A 90 -3.40 14.64 -0.03
CA PRO A 90 -3.45 13.82 1.18
C PRO A 90 -4.21 14.53 2.30
N LYS A 91 -5.09 13.81 2.99
CA LYS A 91 -5.88 14.35 4.10
C LYS A 91 -5.61 13.59 5.39
N GLN A 92 -5.57 12.27 5.33
CA GLN A 92 -5.39 11.40 6.48
C GLN A 92 -4.44 10.28 6.13
N ILE A 93 -3.74 9.77 7.12
CA ILE A 93 -2.81 8.67 6.93
C ILE A 93 -2.98 7.62 8.02
N MET A 94 -2.88 6.35 7.63
CA MET A 94 -2.76 5.23 8.54
C MET A 94 -1.44 4.54 8.25
N VAL A 95 -0.74 4.14 9.32
CA VAL A 95 0.58 3.53 9.19
C VAL A 95 0.53 2.11 9.71
N SER A 96 0.99 1.16 8.88
CA SER A 96 1.18 -0.24 9.26
C SER A 96 2.68 -0.53 9.24
N ILE A 97 3.21 -1.01 10.37
CA ILE A 97 4.62 -1.28 10.50
C ILE A 97 4.83 -2.57 11.29
N ALA A 98 5.78 -3.38 10.85
CA ALA A 98 6.18 -4.58 11.57
C ALA A 98 7.64 -4.43 12.00
N VAL A 99 7.88 -4.64 13.29
CA VAL A 99 9.21 -4.53 13.87
C VAL A 99 9.49 -5.76 14.74
N SER A 100 10.79 -6.02 14.95
CA SER A 100 11.24 -7.09 15.80
C SER A 100 10.83 -6.87 17.26
N ALA A 101 10.63 -7.95 18.02
CA ALA A 101 10.40 -7.89 19.46
C ALA A 101 11.58 -7.28 20.22
N LYS A 102 12.74 -7.19 19.60
CA LYS A 102 13.94 -6.55 20.19
C LYS A 102 13.98 -5.04 19.98
N PHE A 103 12.94 -4.47 19.37
CA PHE A 103 12.85 -3.04 19.09
C PHE A 103 12.86 -2.24 20.41
N SER A 104 13.68 -1.19 20.46
CA SER A 104 13.74 -0.27 21.60
C SER A 104 13.16 1.08 21.20
N VAL A 105 12.33 1.63 22.10
CA VAL A 105 11.63 2.90 21.86
C VAL A 105 12.44 4.11 22.32
N ASN A 106 13.61 3.89 22.91
CA ASN A 106 14.47 4.99 23.44
C ASN A 106 15.27 5.67 22.34
#